data_0ef95e569c7158b9e52bd81602876e75
#
_entry.id   0ef95e569c7158b9e52bd81602876e75
#
_cell.length_a   1.000
_cell.length_b   1.000
_cell.length_c   1.000
_cell.angle_alpha   90.00
_cell.angle_beta   90.00
_cell.angle_gamma   90.00
#
_symmetry.space_group_name_H-M   'P 1'
#
loop_
_entity.id
_entity.type
_entity.pdbx_description
1 polymer ?
#
loop_
_entity_poly.entity_id
_entity_poly.type
_entity_poly.pdbx_seq_one_letter_code
_entity_poly.pdbx_strand_id
1 'polypeptide(L)'
;MNKTDEMPKKNPLSFQLNLKDFEKATDEEKAQQVRMSESITFFKDGMRRLRKNKIAMTCLAILILITLIVTFVPMIYPYTYEQQLGVTQGKRIDKTYNNLKPFEYGETELERIANGEKIFPHIFGTDSAGRDYAIRVIYGARISLLVGFFAAIIVLIIGVVYGSIAGYFGGKTDLFLMRIVDII
;
A
#
# COMPACT_ATOMS: atom_id res chain seq x y z
N MET A 1 45.19 57.62 -21.65
CA MET A 1 45.51 56.19 -21.80
C MET A 1 44.86 55.45 -20.66
N ASN A 2 43.64 54.96 -20.93
CA ASN A 2 42.85 54.18 -19.94
C ASN A 2 43.35 52.77 -19.90
N LYS A 3 43.91 52.30 -18.78
CA LYS A 3 44.03 50.90 -18.47
C LYS A 3 42.68 50.39 -17.96
N THR A 4 41.97 49.72 -18.82
CA THR A 4 40.81 48.91 -18.44
C THR A 4 41.25 47.80 -17.49
N ASP A 5 40.84 47.87 -16.24
CA ASP A 5 40.91 46.79 -15.28
C ASP A 5 40.05 45.59 -15.80
N GLU A 6 40.67 44.68 -16.53
CA GLU A 6 40.08 43.39 -16.81
C GLU A 6 40.06 42.56 -15.51
N MET A 7 38.90 42.46 -14.88
CA MET A 7 38.71 41.53 -13.80
C MET A 7 39.00 40.11 -14.30
N PRO A 8 39.85 39.34 -13.60
CA PRO A 8 40.17 37.98 -14.01
C PRO A 8 38.90 37.13 -14.04
N LYS A 9 38.63 36.49 -15.18
CA LYS A 9 37.49 35.56 -15.34
C LYS A 9 37.59 34.47 -14.26
N LYS A 10 36.65 34.49 -13.31
CA LYS A 10 36.55 33.47 -12.23
C LYS A 10 36.34 32.13 -12.86
N ASN A 11 37.29 31.21 -12.65
CA ASN A 11 37.15 29.81 -13.04
C ASN A 11 36.09 29.18 -12.10
N PRO A 12 34.98 28.61 -12.58
CA PRO A 12 33.90 28.13 -11.75
C PRO A 12 34.32 26.96 -10.80
N LEU A 13 35.49 26.43 -11.00
CA LEU A 13 36.06 25.34 -10.18
C LEU A 13 37.19 25.79 -9.24
N SER A 14 37.56 27.08 -9.23
CA SER A 14 38.59 27.59 -8.31
C SER A 14 37.95 28.10 -7.03
N PHE A 15 38.28 27.50 -5.91
CA PHE A 15 37.97 27.99 -4.56
C PHE A 15 38.85 29.22 -4.25
N GLN A 16 38.47 30.38 -4.74
CA GLN A 16 39.15 31.61 -4.40
C GLN A 16 38.48 32.20 -3.15
N LEU A 17 39.09 31.94 -2.01
CA LEU A 17 38.72 32.56 -0.73
C LEU A 17 39.12 34.04 -0.78
N ASN A 18 38.15 34.92 -0.69
CA ASN A 18 38.38 36.38 -0.55
C ASN A 18 38.58 36.68 0.95
N LEU A 19 39.49 37.60 1.25
CA LEU A 19 39.70 38.08 2.63
C LEU A 19 38.41 38.59 3.29
N LYS A 20 37.46 39.08 2.51
CA LYS A 20 36.11 39.49 2.96
C LYS A 20 35.24 38.33 3.47
N ASP A 21 35.53 37.12 3.03
CA ASP A 21 34.79 35.92 3.46
C ASP A 21 35.15 35.53 4.91
N PHE A 22 36.20 36.14 5.47
CA PHE A 22 36.65 35.95 6.87
C PHE A 22 36.27 37.11 7.81
N GLU A 23 35.51 38.10 7.33
CA GLU A 23 34.95 39.12 8.20
C GLU A 23 33.84 38.50 9.09
N LYS A 24 33.75 39.00 10.33
CA LYS A 24 32.68 38.54 11.24
C LYS A 24 31.32 38.78 10.60
N ALA A 25 30.55 37.70 10.46
CA ALA A 25 29.18 37.76 9.93
C ALA A 25 28.34 38.79 10.71
N THR A 26 27.58 39.60 9.97
CA THR A 26 26.65 40.57 10.54
C THR A 26 25.57 39.87 11.35
N ASP A 27 24.95 40.59 12.29
CA ASP A 27 23.91 40.01 13.15
C ASP A 27 22.69 39.54 12.33
N GLU A 28 22.45 40.10 11.15
CA GLU A 28 21.42 39.65 10.20
C GLU A 28 21.79 38.32 9.52
N GLU A 29 23.05 38.12 9.14
CA GLU A 29 23.53 36.86 8.57
C GLU A 29 23.55 35.72 9.62
N LYS A 30 23.89 36.06 10.88
CA LYS A 30 23.78 35.10 12.00
C LYS A 30 22.32 34.71 12.27
N ALA A 31 21.38 35.65 12.17
CA ALA A 31 19.96 35.41 12.33
C ALA A 31 19.39 34.53 11.20
N GLN A 32 19.94 34.61 9.97
CA GLN A 32 19.57 33.68 8.89
C GLN A 32 20.11 32.27 9.10
N GLN A 33 21.30 32.10 9.66
CA GLN A 33 21.86 30.76 9.99
C GLN A 33 21.16 30.11 11.18
N VAL A 34 20.60 30.86 12.12
CA VAL A 34 19.90 30.37 13.31
C VAL A 34 18.48 29.85 12.99
N ARG A 35 17.97 30.03 11.78
CA ARG A 35 16.77 29.26 11.34
C ARG A 35 17.13 27.80 11.05
N MET A 36 17.70 27.13 12.05
CA MET A 36 17.65 25.67 12.07
C MET A 36 16.18 25.27 12.03
N SER A 37 15.78 24.60 10.95
CA SER A 37 14.46 23.99 10.91
C SER A 37 14.32 23.12 12.16
N GLU A 38 13.22 23.33 12.91
CA GLU A 38 12.92 22.52 14.10
C GLU A 38 13.22 21.05 13.80
N SER A 39 13.91 20.36 14.71
CA SER A 39 14.23 18.95 14.56
C SER A 39 12.93 18.14 14.52
N ILE A 40 12.43 17.92 13.30
CA ILE A 40 11.21 17.14 13.08
C ILE A 40 11.60 15.66 13.18
N THR A 41 10.96 14.91 14.06
CA THR A 41 11.14 13.46 14.14
C THR A 41 10.95 12.84 12.74
N PHE A 42 11.85 11.94 12.35
CA PHE A 42 11.87 11.28 11.02
C PHE A 42 10.47 10.76 10.60
N PHE A 43 9.73 10.17 11.53
CA PHE A 43 8.37 9.69 11.29
C PHE A 43 7.40 10.83 10.93
N LYS A 44 7.50 11.97 11.61
CA LYS A 44 6.64 13.15 11.37
C LYS A 44 6.91 13.76 10.00
N ASP A 45 8.17 13.82 9.58
CA ASP A 45 8.53 14.33 8.24
C ASP A 45 8.06 13.36 7.14
N GLY A 46 8.25 12.04 7.32
CA GLY A 46 7.74 11.02 6.42
C GLY A 46 6.21 11.11 6.25
N MET A 47 5.46 11.23 7.33
CA MET A 47 4.00 11.38 7.31
C MET A 47 3.59 12.71 6.64
N ARG A 48 4.31 13.79 6.88
CA ARG A 48 4.06 15.09 6.23
C ARG A 48 4.26 15.02 4.71
N ARG A 49 5.30 14.33 4.25
CA ARG A 49 5.59 14.11 2.82
C ARG A 49 4.52 13.22 2.17
N LEU A 50 4.13 12.16 2.85
CA LEU A 50 3.05 11.26 2.40
C LEU A 50 1.74 12.03 2.21
N ARG A 51 1.36 12.87 3.17
CA ARG A 51 0.14 13.70 3.10
C ARG A 51 0.16 14.73 1.97
N LYS A 52 1.34 15.18 1.54
CA LYS A 52 1.46 16.09 0.38
C LYS A 52 1.22 15.38 -0.96
N ASN A 53 1.45 14.07 -1.02
CA ASN A 53 1.22 13.30 -2.23
C ASN A 53 -0.24 12.81 -2.27
N LYS A 54 -1.07 13.48 -3.05
CA LYS A 54 -2.50 13.19 -3.18
C LYS A 54 -2.75 11.77 -3.69
N ILE A 55 -1.94 11.28 -4.65
CA ILE A 55 -2.08 9.94 -5.21
C ILE A 55 -1.81 8.88 -4.13
N ALA A 56 -0.72 9.02 -3.37
CA ALA A 56 -0.40 8.10 -2.29
C ALA A 56 -1.48 8.08 -1.20
N MET A 57 -2.05 9.23 -0.86
CA MET A 57 -3.16 9.31 0.10
C MET A 57 -4.43 8.64 -0.41
N THR A 58 -4.74 8.80 -1.70
CA THR A 58 -5.90 8.11 -2.30
C THR A 58 -5.72 6.61 -2.30
N CYS A 59 -4.55 6.10 -2.71
CA CYS A 59 -4.25 4.67 -2.68
C CYS A 59 -4.31 4.10 -1.25
N LEU A 60 -3.78 4.83 -0.28
CA LEU A 60 -3.85 4.44 1.13
C LEU A 60 -5.30 4.38 1.63
N ALA A 61 -6.12 5.37 1.27
CA ALA A 61 -7.53 5.40 1.65
C ALA A 61 -8.30 4.22 1.05
N ILE A 62 -8.08 3.90 -0.23
CA ILE A 62 -8.69 2.73 -0.90
C ILE A 62 -8.26 1.44 -0.21
N LEU A 63 -6.98 1.29 0.12
CA LEU A 63 -6.46 0.09 0.78
C LEU A 63 -7.07 -0.10 2.18
N ILE A 64 -7.19 0.97 2.95
CA ILE A 64 -7.87 0.96 4.25
C ILE A 64 -9.34 0.58 4.08
N LEU A 65 -10.03 1.17 3.10
CA LEU A 65 -11.44 0.88 2.81
C LEU A 65 -11.64 -0.60 2.48
N ILE A 66 -10.82 -1.17 1.59
CA ILE A 66 -10.90 -2.60 1.23
C ILE A 66 -10.64 -3.47 2.47
N THR A 67 -9.64 -3.12 3.28
CA THR A 67 -9.32 -3.87 4.51
C THR A 67 -10.49 -3.85 5.49
N LEU A 68 -11.16 -2.70 5.64
CA LEU A 68 -12.35 -2.58 6.49
C LEU A 68 -13.50 -3.44 5.95
N ILE A 69 -13.79 -3.37 4.65
CA ILE A 69 -14.84 -4.17 4.01
C ILE A 69 -14.58 -5.66 4.24
N VAL A 70 -13.37 -6.14 3.93
CA VAL A 70 -12.99 -7.55 4.04
C VAL A 70 -13.03 -8.06 5.48
N THR A 71 -12.82 -7.17 6.45
CA THR A 71 -12.84 -7.54 7.89
C THR A 71 -14.25 -7.53 8.46
N PHE A 72 -15.05 -6.50 8.15
CA PHE A 72 -16.35 -6.30 8.80
C PHE A 72 -17.51 -6.94 8.04
N VAL A 73 -17.49 -6.99 6.72
CA VAL A 73 -18.60 -7.55 5.93
C VAL A 73 -18.89 -9.00 6.29
N PRO A 74 -17.91 -9.91 6.48
CA PRO A 74 -18.20 -11.30 6.88
C PRO A 74 -18.91 -11.45 8.23
N MET A 75 -18.83 -10.42 9.08
CA MET A 75 -19.51 -10.46 10.39
C MET A 75 -21.01 -10.11 10.28
N ILE A 76 -21.38 -9.36 9.25
CA ILE A 76 -22.74 -8.85 9.04
C ILE A 76 -23.47 -9.67 7.97
N TYR A 77 -22.72 -10.29 7.07
CA TYR A 77 -23.25 -11.01 5.93
C TYR A 77 -23.89 -12.33 6.37
N PRO A 78 -25.12 -12.65 5.96
CA PRO A 78 -25.86 -13.80 6.49
C PRO A 78 -25.36 -15.15 6.00
N TYR A 79 -24.62 -15.19 4.89
CA TYR A 79 -24.09 -16.43 4.33
C TYR A 79 -22.67 -16.68 4.80
N THR A 80 -22.35 -17.99 5.03
CA THR A 80 -21.02 -18.41 5.47
C THR A 80 -20.21 -18.95 4.28
N TYR A 81 -18.88 -18.84 4.35
CA TYR A 81 -17.96 -19.31 3.29
C TYR A 81 -18.15 -20.78 2.88
N GLU A 82 -18.42 -21.66 3.86
CA GLU A 82 -18.56 -23.11 3.63
C GLU A 82 -20.01 -23.52 3.32
N GLN A 83 -20.96 -22.63 3.55
CA GLN A 83 -22.37 -22.93 3.40
C GLN A 83 -22.71 -23.23 1.93
N GLN A 84 -23.20 -24.45 1.70
CA GLN A 84 -23.77 -24.85 0.42
C GLN A 84 -25.29 -24.76 0.53
N LEU A 85 -25.87 -23.91 -0.29
CA LEU A 85 -27.32 -23.77 -0.37
C LEU A 85 -27.91 -25.00 -1.06
N GLY A 86 -29.09 -25.44 -0.61
CA GLY A 86 -29.74 -26.63 -1.14
C GLY A 86 -29.15 -27.96 -0.65
N VAL A 87 -28.28 -27.96 0.36
CA VAL A 87 -27.77 -29.15 1.01
C VAL A 87 -28.36 -29.29 2.40
N THR A 88 -29.04 -30.40 2.64
CA THR A 88 -29.60 -30.77 3.96
C THR A 88 -29.00 -32.12 4.39
N GLN A 89 -28.47 -32.18 5.62
CA GLN A 89 -27.85 -33.41 6.18
C GLN A 89 -26.77 -34.03 5.28
N GLY A 90 -25.97 -33.23 4.59
CA GLY A 90 -24.91 -33.71 3.71
C GLY A 90 -25.37 -34.24 2.35
N LYS A 91 -26.67 -34.28 2.07
CA LYS A 91 -27.21 -34.66 0.76
C LYS A 91 -27.70 -33.41 0.03
N ARG A 92 -27.32 -33.28 -1.24
CA ARG A 92 -27.80 -32.21 -2.10
C ARG A 92 -29.22 -32.52 -2.52
N ILE A 93 -30.18 -31.77 -2.00
CA ILE A 93 -31.62 -31.93 -2.25
C ILE A 93 -32.05 -30.99 -3.39
N ASP A 94 -31.48 -29.80 -3.44
CA ASP A 94 -31.89 -28.76 -4.40
C ASP A 94 -30.71 -28.30 -5.25
N LYS A 95 -30.87 -28.39 -6.58
CA LYS A 95 -29.90 -27.94 -7.58
C LYS A 95 -30.24 -26.56 -8.12
N THR A 96 -31.38 -25.96 -7.76
CA THR A 96 -31.82 -24.67 -8.25
C THR A 96 -30.94 -23.53 -7.75
N TYR A 97 -30.19 -23.78 -6.68
CA TYR A 97 -29.17 -22.86 -6.16
C TYR A 97 -27.87 -22.78 -6.96
N ASN A 98 -27.71 -23.62 -8.00
CA ASN A 98 -26.46 -23.65 -8.77
C ASN A 98 -26.46 -22.55 -9.84
N ASN A 99 -25.35 -21.82 -9.93
CA ASN A 99 -25.11 -20.82 -10.97
C ASN A 99 -26.24 -19.76 -11.07
N LEU A 100 -26.83 -19.37 -9.95
CA LEU A 100 -27.75 -18.24 -9.90
C LEU A 100 -27.05 -16.96 -10.35
N LYS A 101 -27.77 -16.15 -11.10
CA LYS A 101 -27.28 -14.85 -11.51
C LYS A 101 -27.27 -13.86 -10.34
N PRO A 102 -26.54 -12.76 -10.43
CA PRO A 102 -26.61 -11.70 -9.43
C PRO A 102 -28.06 -11.29 -9.15
N PHE A 103 -28.40 -11.24 -7.86
CA PHE A 103 -29.74 -10.88 -7.34
C PHE A 103 -30.85 -11.88 -7.70
N GLU A 104 -30.55 -13.06 -8.21
CA GLU A 104 -31.48 -14.14 -8.49
C GLU A 104 -31.67 -15.04 -7.27
N TYR A 105 -32.89 -15.55 -7.07
CA TYR A 105 -33.23 -16.46 -6.00
C TYR A 105 -33.50 -17.86 -6.55
N GLY A 106 -33.19 -18.88 -5.79
CA GLY A 106 -33.57 -20.25 -6.10
C GLY A 106 -35.08 -20.49 -5.93
N GLU A 107 -35.63 -21.54 -6.56
CA GLU A 107 -37.07 -21.83 -6.49
C GLU A 107 -37.56 -21.99 -5.06
N THR A 108 -36.86 -22.74 -4.22
CA THR A 108 -37.17 -22.87 -2.78
C THR A 108 -37.06 -21.57 -1.99
N GLU A 109 -36.22 -20.63 -2.38
CA GLU A 109 -36.16 -19.30 -1.76
C GLU A 109 -37.36 -18.45 -2.16
N LEU A 110 -37.77 -18.52 -3.42
CA LEU A 110 -38.96 -17.85 -3.89
C LEU A 110 -40.21 -18.32 -3.14
N GLU A 111 -40.34 -19.63 -2.88
CA GLU A 111 -41.45 -20.17 -2.06
C GLU A 111 -41.39 -19.65 -0.61
N ARG A 112 -40.19 -19.60 -0.01
CA ARG A 112 -40.00 -19.06 1.34
C ARG A 112 -40.30 -17.56 1.41
N ILE A 113 -39.91 -16.79 0.39
CA ILE A 113 -40.25 -15.37 0.26
C ILE A 113 -41.78 -15.19 0.12
N ALA A 114 -42.46 -16.04 -0.67
CA ALA A 114 -43.91 -16.05 -0.80
C ALA A 114 -44.62 -16.32 0.54
N ASN A 115 -44.01 -17.12 1.41
CA ASN A 115 -44.46 -17.40 2.77
C ASN A 115 -44.11 -16.29 3.79
N GLY A 116 -43.53 -15.16 3.33
CA GLY A 116 -43.23 -14.00 4.17
C GLY A 116 -41.84 -13.97 4.82
N GLU A 117 -40.96 -14.92 4.48
CA GLU A 117 -39.57 -14.91 4.97
C GLU A 117 -38.73 -13.84 4.24
N LYS A 118 -37.90 -13.14 5.00
CA LYS A 118 -36.94 -12.18 4.43
C LYS A 118 -35.62 -12.91 4.16
N ILE A 119 -35.34 -13.18 2.88
CA ILE A 119 -34.09 -13.78 2.45
C ILE A 119 -33.22 -12.70 1.84
N PHE A 120 -31.93 -12.69 2.23
CA PHE A 120 -30.97 -11.72 1.71
C PHE A 120 -30.58 -12.12 0.27
N PRO A 121 -30.58 -11.19 -0.69
CA PRO A 121 -30.26 -11.51 -2.08
C PRO A 121 -28.79 -11.90 -2.29
N HIS A 122 -28.55 -12.83 -3.21
CA HIS A 122 -27.20 -13.22 -3.64
C HIS A 122 -26.60 -12.13 -4.52
N ILE A 123 -25.80 -11.22 -3.94
CA ILE A 123 -25.30 -10.01 -4.62
C ILE A 123 -24.54 -10.37 -5.90
N PHE A 124 -23.69 -11.40 -5.87
CA PHE A 124 -22.94 -11.89 -7.02
C PHE A 124 -23.43 -13.25 -7.54
N GLY A 125 -24.61 -13.68 -7.07
CA GLY A 125 -25.14 -14.99 -7.38
C GLY A 125 -24.40 -16.13 -6.66
N THR A 126 -24.53 -17.34 -7.20
CA THR A 126 -23.95 -18.55 -6.60
C THR A 126 -23.04 -19.29 -7.58
N ASP A 127 -22.15 -20.12 -7.03
CA ASP A 127 -21.27 -20.97 -7.83
C ASP A 127 -21.97 -22.27 -8.26
N SER A 128 -21.25 -23.12 -9.03
CA SER A 128 -21.73 -24.45 -9.44
C SER A 128 -21.98 -25.40 -8.27
N ALA A 129 -21.51 -25.07 -7.09
CA ALA A 129 -21.74 -25.83 -5.86
C ALA A 129 -22.84 -25.22 -4.98
N GLY A 130 -23.58 -24.20 -5.48
CA GLY A 130 -24.61 -23.51 -4.71
C GLY A 130 -24.07 -22.72 -3.52
N ARG A 131 -22.85 -22.18 -3.61
CA ARG A 131 -22.25 -21.32 -2.57
C ARG A 131 -22.39 -19.88 -3.00
N ASP A 132 -22.64 -18.98 -2.05
CA ASP A 132 -22.71 -17.55 -2.34
C ASP A 132 -21.35 -17.01 -2.81
N TYR A 133 -21.35 -16.35 -3.97
CA TYR A 133 -20.13 -15.86 -4.59
C TYR A 133 -19.54 -14.64 -3.88
N ALA A 134 -20.39 -13.76 -3.33
CA ALA A 134 -19.97 -12.52 -2.69
C ALA A 134 -19.11 -12.80 -1.46
N ILE A 135 -19.55 -13.70 -0.58
CA ILE A 135 -18.79 -14.05 0.62
C ILE A 135 -17.46 -14.73 0.26
N ARG A 136 -17.42 -15.54 -0.80
CA ARG A 136 -16.20 -16.19 -1.27
C ARG A 136 -15.17 -15.18 -1.81
N VAL A 137 -15.60 -14.18 -2.56
CA VAL A 137 -14.74 -13.09 -3.04
C VAL A 137 -14.15 -12.32 -1.86
N ILE A 138 -14.95 -12.03 -0.84
CA ILE A 138 -14.51 -11.32 0.36
C ILE A 138 -13.46 -12.13 1.13
N TYR A 139 -13.69 -13.42 1.34
CA TYR A 139 -12.71 -14.30 1.99
C TYR A 139 -11.42 -14.44 1.16
N GLY A 140 -11.55 -14.57 -0.17
CA GLY A 140 -10.40 -14.59 -1.07
C GLY A 140 -9.58 -13.30 -0.99
N ALA A 141 -10.23 -12.15 -0.96
CA ALA A 141 -9.58 -10.86 -0.78
C ALA A 141 -8.85 -10.76 0.57
N ARG A 142 -9.43 -11.32 1.65
CA ARG A 142 -8.79 -11.37 2.97
C ARG A 142 -7.48 -12.17 2.93
N ILE A 143 -7.49 -13.34 2.30
CA ILE A 143 -6.29 -14.17 2.16
C ILE A 143 -5.24 -13.44 1.31
N SER A 144 -5.64 -12.83 0.20
CA SER A 144 -4.74 -12.07 -0.67
C SER A 144 -4.09 -10.90 0.05
N LEU A 145 -4.84 -10.15 0.86
CA LEU A 145 -4.29 -9.06 1.67
C LEU A 145 -3.30 -9.55 2.72
N LEU A 146 -3.59 -10.67 3.38
CA LEU A 146 -2.68 -11.28 4.36
C LEU A 146 -1.37 -11.72 3.68
N VAL A 147 -1.46 -12.44 2.57
CA VAL A 147 -0.29 -12.88 1.82
C VAL A 147 0.54 -11.69 1.35
N GLY A 148 -0.12 -10.67 0.78
CA GLY A 148 0.55 -9.44 0.34
C GLY A 148 1.25 -8.69 1.48
N PHE A 149 0.61 -8.62 2.64
CA PHE A 149 1.17 -7.98 3.83
C PHE A 149 2.44 -8.71 4.34
N PHE A 150 2.37 -10.04 4.49
CA PHE A 150 3.53 -10.82 4.92
C PHE A 150 4.65 -10.80 3.88
N ALA A 151 4.33 -10.89 2.59
CA ALA A 151 5.31 -10.76 1.52
C ALA A 151 6.02 -9.40 1.58
N ALA A 152 5.29 -8.31 1.77
CA ALA A 152 5.86 -6.98 1.89
C ALA A 152 6.83 -6.85 3.08
N ILE A 153 6.49 -7.44 4.24
CA ILE A 153 7.37 -7.46 5.42
C ILE A 153 8.66 -8.24 5.12
N ILE A 154 8.55 -9.42 4.52
CA ILE A 154 9.71 -10.25 4.19
C ILE A 154 10.63 -9.51 3.22
N VAL A 155 10.07 -8.93 2.15
CA VAL A 155 10.84 -8.14 1.18
C VAL A 155 11.49 -6.94 1.83
N LEU A 156 10.79 -6.25 2.74
CA LEU A 156 11.35 -5.12 3.48
C LEU A 156 12.55 -5.54 4.32
N ILE A 157 12.42 -6.61 5.11
CA ILE A 157 13.51 -7.11 5.98
C ILE A 157 14.71 -7.50 5.12
N ILE A 158 14.51 -8.32 4.09
CA ILE A 158 15.58 -8.75 3.19
C ILE A 158 16.23 -7.54 2.52
N GLY A 159 15.44 -6.62 1.97
CA GLY A 159 15.93 -5.44 1.27
C GLY A 159 16.75 -4.51 2.18
N VAL A 160 16.29 -4.29 3.42
CA VAL A 160 17.02 -3.46 4.40
C VAL A 160 18.34 -4.12 4.79
N VAL A 161 18.35 -5.41 5.13
CA VAL A 161 19.56 -6.14 5.50
C VAL A 161 20.54 -6.16 4.33
N TYR A 162 20.06 -6.51 3.16
CA TYR A 162 20.89 -6.61 1.96
C TYR A 162 21.48 -5.25 1.54
N GLY A 163 20.61 -4.22 1.51
CA GLY A 163 21.01 -2.86 1.19
C GLY A 163 21.96 -2.26 2.23
N SER A 164 21.79 -2.58 3.52
CA SER A 164 22.70 -2.12 4.58
C SER A 164 24.08 -2.75 4.45
N ILE A 165 24.16 -4.04 4.13
CA ILE A 165 25.44 -4.73 3.91
C ILE A 165 26.15 -4.15 2.68
N ALA A 166 25.43 -4.01 1.55
CA ALA A 166 25.97 -3.42 0.33
C ALA A 166 26.49 -2.00 0.56
N GLY A 167 25.70 -1.16 1.25
CA GLY A 167 26.07 0.22 1.53
C GLY A 167 27.23 0.37 2.53
N TYR A 168 27.30 -0.51 3.55
CA TYR A 168 28.34 -0.43 4.56
C TYR A 168 29.73 -0.91 4.05
N PHE A 169 29.77 -2.04 3.38
CA PHE A 169 31.02 -2.60 2.87
C PHE A 169 31.45 -2.00 1.52
N GLY A 170 30.50 -1.60 0.68
CA GLY A 170 30.75 -0.98 -0.62
C GLY A 170 31.65 -1.78 -1.56
N GLY A 171 32.14 -1.15 -2.64
CA GLY A 171 33.17 -1.67 -3.51
C GLY A 171 32.89 -3.06 -4.09
N LYS A 172 33.79 -4.04 -3.83
CA LYS A 172 33.65 -5.41 -4.37
C LYS A 172 32.45 -6.17 -3.81
N THR A 173 32.08 -5.90 -2.57
CA THR A 173 30.93 -6.55 -1.91
C THR A 173 29.63 -6.13 -2.55
N ASP A 174 29.48 -4.84 -2.85
CA ASP A 174 28.30 -4.32 -3.55
C ASP A 174 28.17 -4.92 -4.96
N LEU A 175 29.26 -4.97 -5.73
CA LEU A 175 29.29 -5.62 -7.04
C LEU A 175 28.90 -7.10 -6.98
N PHE A 176 29.39 -7.83 -5.97
CA PHE A 176 29.06 -9.25 -5.80
C PHE A 176 27.58 -9.44 -5.45
N LEU A 177 27.07 -8.63 -4.54
CA LEU A 177 25.69 -8.66 -4.13
C LEU A 177 24.76 -8.30 -5.29
N MET A 178 25.08 -7.27 -6.09
CA MET A 178 24.31 -6.95 -7.30
C MET A 178 24.28 -8.12 -8.30
N ARG A 179 25.40 -8.83 -8.50
CA ARG A 179 25.42 -10.00 -9.39
C ARG A 179 24.51 -11.13 -8.92
N ILE A 180 24.38 -11.33 -7.62
CA ILE A 180 23.43 -12.33 -7.08
C ILE A 180 21.99 -11.93 -7.41
N VAL A 181 21.64 -10.64 -7.24
CA VAL A 181 20.29 -10.15 -7.56
C VAL A 181 20.00 -10.24 -9.06
N ASP A 182 20.99 -10.02 -9.91
CA ASP A 182 20.83 -10.11 -11.37
C ASP A 182 20.58 -11.56 -11.86
N ILE A 183 20.97 -12.57 -11.08
CA ILE A 183 20.80 -14.00 -11.42
C ILE A 183 19.43 -14.55 -10.97
N ILE A 184 18.82 -13.96 -9.95
CA ILE A 184 17.52 -14.37 -9.38
C ILE A 184 16.36 -13.74 -10.15
#